data_0d096de56af52c70059e9f38da20acc5
#
_entry.id   0d096de56af52c70059e9f38da20acc5
#
_cell.length_a   1.000
_cell.length_b   1.000
_cell.length_c   1.000
_cell.angle_alpha   90.00
_cell.angle_beta   90.00
_cell.angle_gamma   90.00
#
_symmetry.space_group_name_H-M   'P 1'
#
loop_
_entity.id
_entity.type
_entity.pdbx_description
1 polymer ?
#
loop_
_entity_poly.entity_id
_entity_poly.type
_entity_poly.pdbx_seq_one_letter_code
_entity_poly.pdbx_strand_id
1 'polypeptide(L)'
;MARRRSKKLGGPTLSYINHEKSFNVNILYQVLQWVFLVFIAVFLGIAVIYAFGIRASVVGDSMEPVLSNGQEVLINKIAYQFSAPKQGDVIVFRPNGNENAHLSVKRVVATPGDTVQIIQGKVVINGAVYVGDRADDTKDAGVAASEIVLGPDEYFVLGDNRRSSEDSRSANIGNISRGMIEGKAWYHMKGKNSEAGRIE
;
A
#
# COMPACT_ATOMS: atom_id res chain seq x y z
N MET A 1 8.06 -101.73 41.93
CA MET A 1 8.34 -100.30 42.12
C MET A 1 7.94 -99.55 40.88
N ALA A 2 6.77 -98.85 40.88
CA ALA A 2 6.25 -98.19 39.75
C ALA A 2 6.36 -96.66 40.00
N ARG A 3 7.14 -95.96 39.19
CA ARG A 3 7.42 -94.51 39.30
C ARG A 3 6.33 -93.74 38.51
N ARG A 4 5.40 -93.15 39.29
CA ARG A 4 4.38 -92.24 38.73
C ARG A 4 5.04 -90.94 38.13
N ARG A 5 4.91 -90.70 36.83
CA ARG A 5 5.23 -89.42 36.19
C ARG A 5 4.05 -88.48 36.37
N SER A 6 4.25 -87.39 37.07
CA SER A 6 3.29 -86.27 37.11
C SER A 6 3.34 -85.47 35.80
N LYS A 7 2.23 -85.41 35.08
CA LYS A 7 2.05 -84.44 33.93
C LYS A 7 1.82 -83.10 34.54
N LYS A 8 2.74 -82.14 34.25
CA LYS A 8 2.48 -80.74 34.44
C LYS A 8 1.51 -80.26 33.31
N LEU A 9 0.29 -79.83 33.68
CA LEU A 9 -0.63 -79.10 32.82
C LEU A 9 -0.07 -77.71 32.71
N GLY A 10 0.45 -77.34 31.49
CA GLY A 10 0.76 -75.98 31.14
C GLY A 10 -0.56 -75.25 30.82
N GLY A 11 -0.96 -74.31 31.68
CA GLY A 11 -2.05 -73.41 31.41
C GLY A 11 -1.67 -72.46 30.30
N PRO A 12 -2.66 -71.89 29.55
CA PRO A 12 -2.40 -70.93 28.48
C PRO A 12 -1.78 -69.67 29.08
N THR A 13 -0.54 -69.37 28.66
CA THR A 13 0.10 -68.10 28.97
C THR A 13 -0.55 -67.05 28.11
N LEU A 14 -1.41 -66.20 28.69
CA LEU A 14 -1.90 -64.98 28.06
C LEU A 14 -0.72 -64.05 27.89
N SER A 15 -0.14 -64.00 26.68
CA SER A 15 0.80 -62.96 26.30
C SER A 15 0.00 -61.69 26.04
N TYR A 16 0.01 -60.77 27.01
CA TYR A 16 -0.41 -59.38 26.76
C TYR A 16 0.58 -58.80 25.77
N ILE A 17 0.13 -58.61 24.52
CA ILE A 17 0.85 -57.84 23.52
C ILE A 17 0.62 -56.36 23.94
N ASN A 18 1.54 -55.80 24.70
CA ASN A 18 1.66 -54.38 24.89
C ASN A 18 2.05 -53.78 23.54
N HIS A 19 1.05 -53.33 22.80
CA HIS A 19 1.27 -52.38 21.72
C HIS A 19 1.66 -51.03 22.37
N GLU A 20 2.91 -50.90 22.76
CA GLU A 20 3.48 -49.57 22.97
C GLU A 20 3.46 -48.89 21.60
N LYS A 21 2.50 -47.96 21.43
CA LYS A 21 2.49 -47.05 20.32
C LYS A 21 3.75 -46.19 20.42
N SER A 22 4.85 -46.65 19.81
CA SER A 22 6.06 -45.86 19.71
C SER A 22 5.70 -44.59 18.92
N PHE A 23 5.66 -43.48 19.64
CA PHE A 23 5.40 -42.16 19.04
C PHE A 23 6.57 -41.85 18.12
N ASN A 24 6.31 -41.81 16.81
CA ASN A 24 7.35 -41.58 15.80
C ASN A 24 7.71 -40.11 15.79
N VAL A 25 8.77 -39.72 16.50
CA VAL A 25 9.25 -38.35 16.62
C VAL A 25 9.51 -37.72 15.24
N ASN A 26 9.91 -38.52 14.26
CA ASN A 26 10.14 -38.01 12.90
C ASN A 26 8.84 -37.51 12.24
N ILE A 27 7.71 -38.18 12.50
CA ILE A 27 6.40 -37.73 11.98
C ILE A 27 6.02 -36.41 12.67
N LEU A 28 6.28 -36.29 13.98
CA LEU A 28 6.03 -35.05 14.70
C LEU A 28 6.85 -33.88 14.10
N TYR A 29 8.14 -34.07 13.84
CA TYR A 29 8.98 -33.07 13.20
C TYR A 29 8.46 -32.69 11.81
N GLN A 30 8.06 -33.64 10.99
CA GLN A 30 7.48 -33.38 9.68
C GLN A 30 6.19 -32.57 9.79
N VAL A 31 5.30 -32.93 10.68
CA VAL A 31 4.05 -32.19 10.91
C VAL A 31 4.33 -30.75 11.37
N LEU A 32 5.24 -30.58 12.33
CA LEU A 32 5.64 -29.23 12.80
C LEU A 32 6.25 -28.39 11.68
N GLN A 33 7.08 -28.99 10.83
CA GLN A 33 7.66 -28.31 9.69
C GLN A 33 6.59 -27.86 8.69
N TRP A 34 5.61 -28.71 8.37
CA TRP A 34 4.50 -28.33 7.49
C TRP A 34 3.64 -27.24 8.09
N VAL A 35 3.32 -27.32 9.38
CA VAL A 35 2.56 -26.28 10.10
C VAL A 35 3.32 -24.96 10.06
N PHE A 36 4.64 -24.98 10.28
CA PHE A 36 5.48 -23.78 10.22
C PHE A 36 5.51 -23.16 8.82
N LEU A 37 5.63 -23.98 7.76
CA LEU A 37 5.59 -23.49 6.38
C LEU A 37 4.23 -22.86 6.02
N VAL A 38 3.13 -23.48 6.44
CA VAL A 38 1.78 -22.93 6.25
C VAL A 38 1.64 -21.60 6.99
N PHE A 39 2.13 -21.53 8.24
CA PHE A 39 2.11 -20.28 9.01
C PHE A 39 2.88 -19.16 8.31
N ILE A 40 4.09 -19.43 7.79
CA ILE A 40 4.86 -18.47 7.02
C ILE A 40 4.11 -18.03 5.76
N ALA A 41 3.52 -18.97 5.02
CA ALA A 41 2.79 -18.65 3.80
C ALA A 41 1.58 -17.74 4.08
N VAL A 42 0.81 -18.03 5.12
CA VAL A 42 -0.31 -17.20 5.56
C VAL A 42 0.17 -15.81 6.02
N PHE A 43 1.23 -15.75 6.81
CA PHE A 43 1.80 -14.50 7.27
C PHE A 43 2.27 -13.62 6.10
N LEU A 44 2.98 -14.20 5.13
CA LEU A 44 3.41 -13.49 3.92
C LEU A 44 2.21 -13.02 3.09
N GLY A 45 1.17 -13.85 2.96
CA GLY A 45 -0.07 -13.45 2.27
C GLY A 45 -0.73 -12.23 2.91
N ILE A 46 -0.87 -12.24 4.23
CA ILE A 46 -1.41 -11.10 5.00
C ILE A 46 -0.53 -9.86 4.84
N ALA A 47 0.80 -10.01 4.90
CA ALA A 47 1.73 -8.91 4.73
C ALA A 47 1.61 -8.26 3.34
N VAL A 48 1.47 -9.06 2.28
CA VAL A 48 1.26 -8.57 0.92
C VAL A 48 -0.08 -7.82 0.79
N ILE A 49 -1.16 -8.36 1.36
CA ILE A 49 -2.47 -7.69 1.35
C ILE A 49 -2.38 -6.35 2.10
N TYR A 50 -1.73 -6.31 3.25
CA TYR A 50 -1.53 -5.08 4.02
C TYR A 50 -0.70 -4.05 3.25
N ALA A 51 0.33 -4.50 2.53
CA ALA A 51 1.23 -3.64 1.78
C ALA A 51 0.57 -3.00 0.53
N PHE A 52 -0.23 -3.77 -0.20
CA PHE A 52 -0.68 -3.42 -1.55
C PHE A 52 -2.20 -3.45 -1.73
N GLY A 53 -2.94 -4.02 -0.79
CA GLY A 53 -4.37 -4.28 -0.92
C GLY A 53 -5.29 -3.18 -0.37
N ILE A 54 -4.73 -2.11 0.21
CA ILE A 54 -5.52 -1.01 0.75
C ILE A 54 -6.08 -0.18 -0.40
N ARG A 55 -7.38 0.11 -0.32
CA ARG A 55 -8.10 0.85 -1.34
C ARG A 55 -8.48 2.23 -0.85
N ALA A 56 -8.46 3.20 -1.74
CA ALA A 56 -9.10 4.49 -1.56
C ALA A 56 -10.04 4.76 -2.72
N SER A 57 -11.17 5.40 -2.45
CA SER A 57 -12.05 5.93 -3.50
C SER A 57 -11.64 7.34 -3.83
N VAL A 58 -11.52 7.63 -5.12
CA VAL A 58 -11.26 8.97 -5.63
C VAL A 58 -12.56 9.77 -5.50
N VAL A 59 -12.51 10.88 -4.76
CA VAL A 59 -13.66 11.78 -4.59
C VAL A 59 -13.44 13.02 -5.44
N GLY A 60 -14.43 13.33 -6.30
CA GLY A 60 -14.40 14.47 -7.20
C GLY A 60 -13.62 14.21 -8.50
N ASP A 61 -13.62 15.21 -9.36
CA ASP A 61 -13.10 15.13 -10.73
C ASP A 61 -11.66 15.67 -10.85
N SER A 62 -11.01 15.88 -9.71
CA SER A 62 -9.70 16.55 -9.63
C SER A 62 -8.54 15.78 -10.30
N MET A 63 -8.69 14.48 -10.52
CA MET A 63 -7.68 13.63 -11.16
C MET A 63 -8.09 13.17 -12.56
N GLU A 64 -9.16 13.73 -13.13
CA GLU A 64 -9.50 13.49 -14.53
C GLU A 64 -8.43 14.06 -15.48
N PRO A 65 -8.19 13.40 -16.61
CA PRO A 65 -8.83 12.18 -17.13
C PRO A 65 -8.20 10.88 -16.62
N VAL A 66 -7.16 10.94 -15.78
CA VAL A 66 -6.41 9.75 -15.33
C VAL A 66 -7.23 8.90 -14.37
N LEU A 67 -7.94 9.54 -13.43
CA LEU A 67 -8.83 8.87 -12.49
C LEU A 67 -10.19 9.57 -12.47
N SER A 68 -11.25 8.78 -12.56
CA SER A 68 -12.62 9.27 -12.53
C SER A 68 -13.18 9.31 -11.11
N ASN A 69 -14.18 10.17 -10.90
CA ASN A 69 -14.90 10.24 -9.62
C ASN A 69 -15.52 8.89 -9.24
N GLY A 70 -15.35 8.47 -8.00
CA GLY A 70 -15.81 7.19 -7.46
C GLY A 70 -14.95 5.99 -7.83
N GLN A 71 -13.88 6.18 -8.62
CA GLN A 71 -12.97 5.11 -9.00
C GLN A 71 -12.12 4.69 -7.79
N GLU A 72 -11.93 3.38 -7.61
CA GLU A 72 -11.06 2.84 -6.57
C GLU A 72 -9.61 2.77 -7.05
N VAL A 73 -8.69 3.17 -6.19
CA VAL A 73 -7.24 3.04 -6.39
C VAL A 73 -6.63 2.17 -5.31
N LEU A 74 -5.60 1.40 -5.67
CA LEU A 74 -4.81 0.62 -4.73
C LEU A 74 -3.63 1.46 -4.23
N ILE A 75 -3.45 1.44 -2.91
CA ILE A 75 -2.41 2.18 -2.21
C ILE A 75 -1.28 1.25 -1.83
N ASN A 76 -0.05 1.59 -2.23
CA ASN A 76 1.16 0.97 -1.72
C ASN A 76 1.68 1.79 -0.53
N LYS A 77 1.42 1.32 0.69
CA LYS A 77 1.87 1.97 1.93
C LYS A 77 3.38 1.83 2.19
N ILE A 78 3.97 0.78 1.64
CA ILE A 78 5.39 0.47 1.86
C ILE A 78 6.30 1.29 0.93
N ALA A 79 5.78 1.73 -0.22
CA ALA A 79 6.59 2.44 -1.22
C ALA A 79 7.44 3.55 -0.62
N TYR A 80 6.85 4.31 0.30
CA TYR A 80 7.50 5.46 0.89
C TYR A 80 8.13 5.21 2.27
N GLN A 81 8.18 3.96 2.74
CA GLN A 81 8.99 3.60 3.90
C GLN A 81 10.49 3.50 3.55
N PHE A 82 10.78 3.14 2.29
CA PHE A 82 12.14 2.93 1.80
C PHE A 82 12.59 3.96 0.77
N SER A 83 11.69 4.82 0.29
CA SER A 83 11.99 5.87 -0.69
C SER A 83 11.16 7.12 -0.41
N ALA A 84 11.61 8.26 -0.92
CA ALA A 84 10.82 9.49 -0.92
C ALA A 84 9.85 9.50 -2.11
N PRO A 85 8.68 10.18 -1.99
CA PRO A 85 7.84 10.51 -3.14
C PRO A 85 8.64 11.27 -4.20
N LYS A 86 8.42 10.93 -5.46
CA LYS A 86 9.09 11.54 -6.61
C LYS A 86 8.12 12.40 -7.40
N GLN A 87 8.66 13.34 -8.14
CA GLN A 87 7.90 14.09 -9.13
C GLN A 87 7.21 13.13 -10.11
N GLY A 88 5.92 13.35 -10.37
CA GLY A 88 5.06 12.48 -11.16
C GLY A 88 4.30 11.41 -10.38
N ASP A 89 4.71 11.08 -9.14
CA ASP A 89 3.99 10.09 -8.34
C ASP A 89 2.58 10.58 -7.98
N VAL A 90 1.60 9.71 -8.11
CA VAL A 90 0.26 9.97 -7.57
C VAL A 90 0.23 9.45 -6.14
N ILE A 91 -0.03 10.37 -5.21
CA ILE A 91 -0.05 10.07 -3.77
C ILE A 91 -1.46 10.14 -3.21
N VAL A 92 -1.67 9.35 -2.17
CA VAL A 92 -2.86 9.41 -1.32
C VAL A 92 -2.44 10.00 0.02
N PHE A 93 -3.12 11.03 0.46
CA PHE A 93 -2.78 11.74 1.69
C PHE A 93 -4.02 12.22 2.44
N ARG A 94 -3.83 12.57 3.71
CA ARG A 94 -4.85 13.20 4.55
C ARG A 94 -4.63 14.71 4.60
N PRO A 95 -5.56 15.52 4.11
CA PRO A 95 -5.46 16.97 4.20
C PRO A 95 -5.27 17.40 5.66
N ASN A 96 -4.28 18.25 5.90
CA ASN A 96 -3.94 18.80 7.22
C ASN A 96 -3.66 17.74 8.30
N GLY A 97 -3.34 16.49 7.92
CA GLY A 97 -3.12 15.39 8.85
C GLY A 97 -4.37 14.95 9.64
N ASN A 98 -5.55 15.40 9.25
CA ASN A 98 -6.79 15.08 9.95
C ASN A 98 -7.22 13.64 9.65
N GLU A 99 -7.20 12.77 10.66
CA GLU A 99 -7.56 11.36 10.55
C GLU A 99 -9.03 11.13 10.11
N ASN A 100 -9.91 12.09 10.40
CA ASN A 100 -11.31 12.03 10.01
C ASN A 100 -11.60 12.62 8.62
N ALA A 101 -10.59 13.24 7.97
CA ALA A 101 -10.75 13.76 6.63
C ALA A 101 -10.79 12.64 5.60
N HIS A 102 -11.54 12.86 4.53
CA HIS A 102 -11.49 11.99 3.36
C HIS A 102 -10.09 11.99 2.76
N LEU A 103 -9.64 10.81 2.32
CA LEU A 103 -8.37 10.69 1.62
C LEU A 103 -8.42 11.47 0.31
N SER A 104 -7.38 12.26 0.09
CA SER A 104 -7.18 13.01 -1.15
C SER A 104 -6.16 12.32 -2.03
N VAL A 105 -6.40 12.33 -3.34
CA VAL A 105 -5.50 11.76 -4.35
C VAL A 105 -5.03 12.90 -5.25
N LYS A 106 -3.72 13.13 -5.32
CA LYS A 106 -3.10 14.19 -6.14
C LYS A 106 -1.74 13.72 -6.68
N ARG A 107 -1.26 14.43 -7.69
CA ARG A 107 0.06 14.19 -8.29
C ARG A 107 1.12 15.10 -7.66
N VAL A 108 2.26 14.51 -7.30
CA VAL A 108 3.45 15.25 -6.85
C VAL A 108 4.03 16.00 -8.06
N VAL A 109 4.10 17.30 -7.95
CA VAL A 109 4.66 18.16 -9.01
C VAL A 109 6.05 18.66 -8.64
N ALA A 110 6.26 18.96 -7.35
CA ALA A 110 7.57 19.34 -6.85
C ALA A 110 7.87 18.66 -5.51
N THR A 111 9.15 18.51 -5.24
CA THR A 111 9.72 17.73 -4.12
C THR A 111 10.52 18.64 -3.17
N PRO A 112 10.89 18.16 -1.98
CA PRO A 112 11.64 18.95 -1.02
C PRO A 112 12.85 19.67 -1.62
N GLY A 113 12.98 20.96 -1.31
CA GLY A 113 14.05 21.83 -1.80
C GLY A 113 13.80 22.49 -3.16
N ASP A 114 12.73 22.10 -3.87
CA ASP A 114 12.34 22.76 -5.12
C ASP A 114 11.69 24.13 -4.85
N THR A 115 11.82 25.03 -5.81
CA THR A 115 11.00 26.26 -5.88
C THR A 115 9.85 26.05 -6.86
N VAL A 116 8.66 26.53 -6.51
CA VAL A 116 7.45 26.40 -7.32
C VAL A 116 6.79 27.76 -7.51
N GLN A 117 6.45 28.09 -8.73
CA GLN A 117 5.64 29.26 -9.05
C GLN A 117 4.72 28.97 -10.24
N ILE A 118 3.58 29.61 -10.30
CA ILE A 118 2.68 29.53 -11.45
C ILE A 118 2.67 30.88 -12.17
N ILE A 119 3.25 30.92 -13.36
CA ILE A 119 3.40 32.11 -14.18
C ILE A 119 2.60 31.93 -15.47
N GLN A 120 1.67 32.85 -15.76
CA GLN A 120 0.82 32.79 -16.94
C GLN A 120 0.15 31.41 -17.18
N GLY A 121 -0.30 30.78 -16.09
CA GLY A 121 -0.94 29.46 -16.12
C GLY A 121 0.00 28.28 -16.25
N LYS A 122 1.29 28.50 -16.37
CA LYS A 122 2.32 27.45 -16.44
C LYS A 122 2.95 27.22 -15.07
N VAL A 123 3.11 25.96 -14.69
CA VAL A 123 3.85 25.61 -13.49
C VAL A 123 5.34 25.71 -13.80
N VAL A 124 6.06 26.50 -13.00
CA VAL A 124 7.51 26.69 -13.09
C VAL A 124 8.15 26.08 -11.86
N ILE A 125 9.12 25.21 -12.05
CA ILE A 125 9.87 24.53 -10.98
C ILE A 125 11.34 24.85 -11.18
N ASN A 126 12.00 25.39 -10.18
CA ASN A 126 13.41 25.79 -10.23
C ASN A 126 13.73 26.68 -11.44
N GLY A 127 12.82 27.58 -11.80
CA GLY A 127 12.95 28.49 -12.94
C GLY A 127 12.65 27.88 -14.32
N ALA A 128 12.34 26.59 -14.41
CA ALA A 128 11.99 25.90 -15.65
C ALA A 128 10.50 25.53 -15.71
N VAL A 129 9.89 25.65 -16.90
CA VAL A 129 8.50 25.23 -17.09
C VAL A 129 8.40 23.71 -16.94
N TYR A 130 7.50 23.27 -16.06
CA TYR A 130 7.22 21.85 -15.85
C TYR A 130 6.44 21.27 -17.03
N VAL A 131 7.03 20.32 -17.74
CA VAL A 131 6.47 19.69 -18.95
C VAL A 131 5.93 18.28 -18.66
N GLY A 132 6.01 17.82 -17.41
CA GLY A 132 5.84 16.42 -17.02
C GLY A 132 4.39 15.95 -16.87
N ASP A 133 3.39 16.77 -17.21
CA ASP A 133 2.02 16.36 -17.07
C ASP A 133 1.15 16.66 -18.30
N ARG A 134 0.03 15.97 -18.34
CA ARG A 134 -0.99 16.10 -19.39
C ARG A 134 -1.98 17.23 -19.12
N ALA A 135 -1.69 18.06 -18.11
CA ALA A 135 -2.66 19.02 -17.62
C ALA A 135 -2.73 20.28 -18.48
N ASP A 136 -3.93 20.76 -18.60
CA ASP A 136 -4.20 22.09 -19.17
C ASP A 136 -3.55 23.19 -18.34
N ASP A 137 -3.40 24.38 -18.94
CA ASP A 137 -2.94 25.56 -18.26
C ASP A 137 -3.77 25.85 -16.98
N THR A 138 -3.07 26.16 -15.92
CA THR A 138 -3.65 26.47 -14.63
C THR A 138 -4.26 27.87 -14.64
N LYS A 139 -5.59 28.00 -14.57
CA LYS A 139 -6.26 29.31 -14.57
C LYS A 139 -6.01 30.10 -13.29
N ASP A 140 -5.97 29.41 -12.14
CA ASP A 140 -5.78 30.00 -10.83
C ASP A 140 -4.46 29.52 -10.23
N ALA A 141 -3.57 30.46 -9.97
CA ALA A 141 -2.28 30.19 -9.35
C ALA A 141 -2.37 30.01 -7.82
N GLY A 142 -3.43 30.58 -7.19
CA GLY A 142 -3.60 30.55 -5.76
C GLY A 142 -2.37 31.08 -5.02
N VAL A 143 -1.93 30.37 -3.96
CA VAL A 143 -0.73 30.75 -3.19
C VAL A 143 0.56 30.67 -4.01
N ALA A 144 0.60 29.87 -5.08
CA ALA A 144 1.75 29.74 -5.97
C ALA A 144 1.86 30.86 -7.03
N ALA A 145 1.03 31.92 -6.96
CA ALA A 145 1.26 33.17 -7.70
C ALA A 145 2.60 33.82 -7.31
N SER A 146 3.01 33.65 -6.05
CA SER A 146 4.36 33.98 -5.57
C SER A 146 5.20 32.72 -5.55
N GLU A 147 6.53 32.89 -5.64
CA GLU A 147 7.46 31.77 -5.53
C GLU A 147 7.38 31.14 -4.15
N ILE A 148 7.23 29.82 -4.11
CA ILE A 148 7.20 28.99 -2.89
C ILE A 148 8.46 28.14 -2.90
N VAL A 149 9.23 28.18 -1.80
CA VAL A 149 10.37 27.29 -1.56
C VAL A 149 9.90 26.16 -0.67
N LEU A 150 9.99 24.90 -1.16
CA LEU A 150 9.57 23.73 -0.41
C LEU A 150 10.59 23.39 0.68
N GLY A 151 10.09 23.17 1.91
CA GLY A 151 10.87 22.70 3.02
C GLY A 151 11.39 21.26 2.85
N PRO A 152 12.19 20.74 3.79
CA PRO A 152 12.87 19.43 3.66
C PRO A 152 11.92 18.23 3.60
N ASP A 153 10.69 18.38 4.05
CA ASP A 153 9.66 17.33 4.08
C ASP A 153 8.38 17.74 3.35
N GLU A 154 8.43 18.79 2.52
CA GLU A 154 7.27 19.35 1.85
C GLU A 154 7.20 18.98 0.38
N TYR A 155 6.02 18.67 -0.07
CA TYR A 155 5.69 18.32 -1.45
C TYR A 155 4.60 19.26 -1.96
N PHE A 156 4.75 19.73 -3.18
CA PHE A 156 3.71 20.49 -3.87
C PHE A 156 2.94 19.54 -4.79
N VAL A 157 1.64 19.44 -4.57
CA VAL A 157 0.79 18.51 -5.30
C VAL A 157 -0.31 19.23 -6.07
N LEU A 158 -0.61 18.73 -7.26
CA LEU A 158 -1.70 19.24 -8.10
C LEU A 158 -2.62 18.10 -8.53
N GLY A 159 -3.87 18.44 -8.79
CA GLY A 159 -4.78 17.56 -9.51
C GLY A 159 -4.44 17.54 -11.00
N ASP A 160 -4.65 16.44 -11.69
CA ASP A 160 -4.49 16.33 -13.14
C ASP A 160 -5.52 17.22 -13.85
N ASN A 161 -6.72 17.36 -13.28
CA ASN A 161 -7.70 18.37 -13.71
C ASN A 161 -7.45 19.71 -12.99
N ARG A 162 -6.60 20.54 -13.56
CA ARG A 162 -6.21 21.84 -13.00
C ARG A 162 -7.38 22.80 -12.76
N ARG A 163 -8.49 22.63 -13.49
CA ARG A 163 -9.65 23.52 -13.42
C ARG A 163 -10.61 23.18 -12.28
N SER A 164 -10.61 21.92 -11.84
CA SER A 164 -11.54 21.41 -10.84
C SER A 164 -10.78 20.66 -9.73
N SER A 165 -9.70 21.25 -9.22
CA SER A 165 -8.88 20.64 -8.18
C SER A 165 -8.66 21.59 -7.02
N GLU A 166 -9.00 21.15 -5.82
CA GLU A 166 -8.50 21.72 -4.58
C GLU A 166 -7.20 20.98 -4.23
N ASP A 167 -6.08 21.69 -4.28
CA ASP A 167 -4.73 21.15 -4.16
C ASP A 167 -3.78 22.16 -3.51
N SER A 168 -2.47 21.99 -3.64
CA SER A 168 -1.48 22.86 -2.97
C SER A 168 -1.56 24.33 -3.35
N ARG A 169 -2.30 24.71 -4.39
CA ARG A 169 -2.60 26.10 -4.71
C ARG A 169 -3.56 26.75 -3.72
N SER A 170 -4.42 25.95 -3.12
CA SER A 170 -5.36 26.42 -2.11
C SER A 170 -4.65 26.56 -0.77
N ALA A 171 -4.83 27.71 -0.11
CA ALA A 171 -4.32 27.93 1.25
C ALA A 171 -4.88 26.91 2.27
N ASN A 172 -6.03 26.31 2.00
CA ASN A 172 -6.62 25.28 2.87
C ASN A 172 -5.84 23.96 2.83
N ILE A 173 -5.19 23.63 1.73
CA ILE A 173 -4.40 22.42 1.56
C ILE A 173 -2.92 22.73 1.77
N GLY A 174 -2.38 23.71 1.05
CA GLY A 174 -0.98 24.10 1.11
C GLY A 174 -0.02 22.99 0.68
N ASN A 175 1.24 23.09 1.12
CA ASN A 175 2.24 22.06 0.91
C ASN A 175 1.92 20.81 1.74
N ILE A 176 2.14 19.64 1.18
CA ILE A 176 1.88 18.36 1.85
C ILE A 176 3.16 17.89 2.53
N SER A 177 3.11 17.77 3.85
CA SER A 177 4.24 17.18 4.60
C SER A 177 4.30 15.66 4.40
N ARG A 178 5.50 15.11 4.52
CA ARG A 178 5.74 13.66 4.41
C ARG A 178 4.85 12.83 5.31
N GLY A 179 4.58 13.32 6.53
CA GLY A 179 3.73 12.63 7.52
C GLY A 179 2.24 12.55 7.15
N MET A 180 1.76 13.40 6.25
CA MET A 180 0.36 13.38 5.77
C MET A 180 0.15 12.30 4.69
N ILE A 181 1.23 11.76 4.09
CA ILE A 181 1.16 10.83 2.94
C ILE A 181 0.93 9.41 3.44
N GLU A 182 -0.21 8.82 3.07
CA GLU A 182 -0.59 7.45 3.39
C GLU A 182 0.13 6.42 2.49
N GLY A 183 0.43 6.78 1.24
CA GLY A 183 1.13 5.91 0.30
C GLY A 183 1.01 6.36 -1.15
N LYS A 184 1.57 5.53 -2.04
CA LYS A 184 1.53 5.73 -3.49
C LYS A 184 0.30 5.05 -4.08
N ALA A 185 -0.52 5.78 -4.84
CA ALA A 185 -1.52 5.17 -5.71
C ALA A 185 -0.79 4.58 -6.92
N TRP A 186 -0.88 3.26 -7.11
CA TRP A 186 -0.10 2.57 -8.14
C TRP A 186 -0.94 1.84 -9.18
N TYR A 187 -2.21 1.56 -8.84
CA TYR A 187 -3.12 0.84 -9.71
C TYR A 187 -4.53 1.36 -9.52
N HIS A 188 -5.28 1.54 -10.58
CA HIS A 188 -6.69 1.90 -10.53
C HIS A 188 -7.57 0.74 -10.99
N MET A 189 -8.65 0.52 -10.29
CA MET A 189 -9.67 -0.45 -10.66
C MET A 189 -10.45 0.07 -11.87
N LYS A 190 -11.23 -0.81 -12.51
CA LYS A 190 -12.11 -0.40 -13.61
C LYS A 190 -13.01 0.75 -13.17
N GLY A 191 -12.96 1.84 -13.91
CA GLY A 191 -13.80 3.01 -13.72
C GLY A 191 -14.97 3.04 -14.69
N LYS A 192 -15.74 4.13 -14.66
CA LYS A 192 -16.89 4.32 -15.55
C LYS A 192 -16.46 4.39 -17.03
N ASN A 193 -15.33 5.04 -17.30
CA ASN A 193 -14.82 5.31 -18.64
C ASN A 193 -13.39 4.79 -18.87
N SER A 194 -12.84 4.01 -17.94
CA SER A 194 -11.47 3.48 -18.03
C SER A 194 -11.42 2.03 -17.61
N GLU A 195 -10.63 1.23 -18.31
CA GLU A 195 -10.29 -0.13 -17.86
C GLU A 195 -9.32 -0.05 -16.68
N ALA A 196 -9.20 -1.15 -15.94
CA ALA A 196 -8.26 -1.23 -14.83
C ALA A 196 -6.81 -1.18 -15.34
N GLY A 197 -5.92 -0.44 -14.65
CA GLY A 197 -4.57 -0.25 -15.12
C GLY A 197 -3.61 0.34 -14.09
N ARG A 198 -2.35 0.47 -14.49
CA ARG A 198 -1.35 1.18 -13.69
C ARG A 198 -1.56 2.69 -13.80
N ILE A 199 -1.28 3.38 -12.71
CA ILE A 199 -1.25 4.84 -12.67
C ILE A 199 0.18 5.28 -13.03
N GLU A 200 0.27 6.03 -14.12
CA GLU A 200 1.51 6.63 -14.63
C GLU A 200 1.54 8.13 -14.33
#